data_43961385b4bff7b5747135dd209341f0
#
_entry.id   43961385b4bff7b5747135dd209341f0
#
_cell.length_a   1.000
_cell.length_b   1.000
_cell.length_c   1.000
_cell.angle_alpha   90.00
_cell.angle_beta   90.00
_cell.angle_gamma   90.00
#
_symmetry.space_group_name_H-M   'P 1'
#
loop_
_entity.id
_entity.type
_entity.pdbx_description
1 polymer ?
#
loop_
_entity_poly.entity_id
_entity_poly.type
_entity_poly.pdbx_seq_one_letter_code
_entity_poly.pdbx_strand_id
1 'polypeptide(L)'
;MKIVFFSFCILQSYFSFCQSTTSFNAPVDTVVYAKQLDDSISLQIITPSIMQYSSGVSYPVIFLFDKQNEINYQYNLETIDYLTSLSAMPPCIIVGVAFENSTRNKWTTPNISGGKADDLISFLFEDISLLLKTKFPVANFTTLIGHSRTAIFSSYAQSKTYPLVNAVVASSTANFDFGDENTKKQFEFFINEIEKSRGQYFLTFSSGTSFQLDYHEASVDSFANYLNDLQIPGKLTIMHVKEPVDHFVIPGLTVNRALANIFASYRKAAIYSLEVIQGQQQNDSVPWRQYLSLYEEQSAYYGFKIVPDLLFYNSIASSYANDYDDVFKDKSSVLALEVLLKCVESYPFDYSTYLWVSEIYFEQKKYTTAIEFAEKGIAVLTDDKVITADEKLEINDEINDFMESIHQEMKK
;
A
#
# COMPACT_ATOMS: atom_id res chain seq x y z
N MET A 1 18.75 36.54 7.01
CA MET A 1 19.79 35.70 6.40
C MET A 1 20.08 34.40 7.21
N LYS A 2 19.79 34.32 8.50
CA LYS A 2 19.91 33.08 9.32
C LYS A 2 18.69 32.13 9.25
N ILE A 3 17.50 32.67 8.97
CA ILE A 3 16.22 31.91 8.91
C ILE A 3 16.15 30.99 7.70
N VAL A 4 16.68 31.41 6.54
CA VAL A 4 16.79 30.57 5.33
C VAL A 4 17.68 29.35 5.56
N PHE A 5 18.60 29.42 6.53
CA PHE A 5 19.51 28.33 6.86
C PHE A 5 18.81 27.22 7.68
N PHE A 6 17.81 27.60 8.50
CA PHE A 6 17.08 26.65 9.33
C PHE A 6 16.10 25.80 8.48
N SER A 7 15.32 26.44 7.60
CA SER A 7 14.48 25.71 6.62
C SER A 7 15.30 24.79 5.71
N PHE A 8 16.53 25.19 5.37
CA PHE A 8 17.43 24.38 4.55
C PHE A 8 18.00 23.18 5.33
N CYS A 9 18.26 23.32 6.63
CA CYS A 9 18.74 22.24 7.49
C CYS A 9 17.62 21.21 7.79
N ILE A 10 16.38 21.67 8.01
CA ILE A 10 15.22 20.76 8.18
C ILE A 10 14.93 20.05 6.85
N LEU A 11 14.99 20.73 5.70
CA LEU A 11 14.86 20.07 4.39
C LEU A 11 15.99 19.05 4.12
N GLN A 12 17.24 19.35 4.52
CA GLN A 12 18.35 18.39 4.38
C GLN A 12 18.22 17.21 5.34
N SER A 13 17.79 17.42 6.58
CA SER A 13 17.48 16.31 7.49
C SER A 13 16.32 15.49 6.97
N TYR A 14 15.30 16.06 6.33
CA TYR A 14 14.23 15.33 5.65
C TYR A 14 14.74 14.43 4.51
N PHE A 15 15.65 14.94 3.68
CA PHE A 15 16.30 14.10 2.66
C PHE A 15 17.21 13.02 3.25
N SER A 16 17.75 13.23 4.45
CA SER A 16 18.55 12.24 5.16
C SER A 16 17.71 11.24 5.94
N PHE A 17 16.56 11.66 6.51
CA PHE A 17 15.62 10.78 7.23
C PHE A 17 14.74 9.92 6.31
N CYS A 18 14.53 10.32 5.06
CA CYS A 18 13.86 9.48 4.06
C CYS A 18 14.76 8.33 3.55
N GLN A 19 15.88 8.06 4.20
CA GLN A 19 16.74 6.89 3.98
C GLN A 19 16.47 5.74 4.97
N SER A 20 15.24 5.57 5.44
CA SER A 20 14.79 4.21 5.72
C SER A 20 14.80 3.48 4.39
N THR A 21 15.69 2.56 4.23
CA THR A 21 15.91 1.81 2.98
C THR A 21 14.70 0.96 2.60
N THR A 22 13.65 0.92 3.42
CA THR A 22 12.44 0.12 3.20
C THR A 22 11.18 0.87 3.63
N SER A 23 10.09 0.71 2.85
CA SER A 23 8.76 1.25 3.18
C SER A 23 8.07 0.48 4.31
N PHE A 24 8.73 -0.54 4.87
CA PHE A 24 8.15 -1.49 5.81
C PHE A 24 8.95 -1.60 7.12
N ASN A 25 8.23 -1.90 8.19
CA ASN A 25 8.81 -2.28 9.48
C ASN A 25 9.46 -3.66 9.42
N ALA A 26 10.33 -3.96 10.38
CA ALA A 26 10.93 -5.28 10.52
C ALA A 26 9.85 -6.39 10.58
N PRO A 27 10.04 -7.51 9.87
CA PRO A 27 9.09 -8.62 9.87
C PRO A 27 8.88 -9.23 11.25
N VAL A 28 7.66 -9.61 11.57
CA VAL A 28 7.30 -10.34 12.79
C VAL A 28 6.87 -11.76 12.41
N ASP A 29 7.68 -12.74 12.76
CA ASP A 29 7.32 -14.15 12.60
C ASP A 29 6.38 -14.60 13.72
N THR A 30 5.37 -15.37 13.36
CA THR A 30 4.40 -15.94 14.29
C THR A 30 3.93 -17.32 13.81
N VAL A 31 3.48 -18.15 14.74
CA VAL A 31 2.90 -19.45 14.43
C VAL A 31 1.48 -19.46 14.99
N VAL A 32 0.51 -19.80 14.15
CA VAL A 32 -0.90 -19.83 14.53
C VAL A 32 -1.47 -21.22 14.29
N TYR A 33 -2.12 -21.77 15.30
CA TYR A 33 -2.81 -23.05 15.19
C TYR A 33 -4.11 -22.89 14.39
N ALA A 34 -4.18 -23.57 13.26
CA ALA A 34 -5.34 -23.61 12.37
C ALA A 34 -6.24 -24.80 12.75
N LYS A 35 -7.26 -24.53 13.55
CA LYS A 35 -8.14 -25.58 14.09
C LYS A 35 -8.79 -26.43 12.98
N GLN A 36 -9.17 -25.83 11.86
CA GLN A 36 -9.82 -26.49 10.73
C GLN A 36 -8.88 -27.46 10.01
N LEU A 37 -7.59 -27.15 10.01
CA LEU A 37 -6.53 -27.95 9.41
C LEU A 37 -5.93 -28.98 10.38
N ASP A 38 -6.18 -28.80 11.70
CA ASP A 38 -5.58 -29.53 12.81
C ASP A 38 -4.03 -29.48 12.77
N ASP A 39 -3.50 -28.30 12.50
CA ASP A 39 -2.06 -28.08 12.38
C ASP A 39 -1.71 -26.59 12.61
N SER A 40 -0.43 -26.28 12.70
CA SER A 40 0.08 -24.92 12.89
C SER A 40 0.68 -24.38 11.62
N ILE A 41 0.35 -23.13 11.29
CA ILE A 41 0.86 -22.44 10.12
C ILE A 41 1.82 -21.33 10.55
N SER A 42 3.02 -21.33 9.98
CA SER A 42 4.00 -20.25 10.16
C SER A 42 3.63 -19.06 9.27
N LEU A 43 3.51 -17.91 9.90
CA LEU A 43 3.20 -16.65 9.24
C LEU A 43 4.32 -15.62 9.51
N GLN A 44 4.47 -14.71 8.58
CA GLN A 44 5.27 -13.50 8.77
C GLN A 44 4.41 -12.28 8.48
N ILE A 45 4.29 -11.39 9.46
CA ILE A 45 3.51 -10.16 9.33
C ILE A 45 4.47 -8.99 9.18
N ILE A 46 4.28 -8.20 8.12
CA ILE A 46 5.07 -7.03 7.79
C ILE A 46 4.10 -5.85 7.64
N THR A 47 4.33 -4.78 8.38
CA THR A 47 3.49 -3.59 8.36
C THR A 47 4.22 -2.41 7.70
N PRO A 48 3.51 -1.51 7.01
CA PRO A 48 4.15 -0.33 6.46
C PRO A 48 4.67 0.60 7.57
N SER A 49 5.86 1.15 7.37
CA SER A 49 6.51 2.05 8.34
C SER A 49 5.70 3.31 8.61
N ILE A 50 5.00 3.82 7.59
CA ILE A 50 4.12 4.99 7.69
C ILE A 50 2.93 4.79 8.64
N MET A 51 2.55 3.54 8.95
CA MET A 51 1.39 3.22 9.80
C MET A 51 1.49 3.86 11.19
N GLN A 52 2.68 3.96 11.76
CA GLN A 52 2.89 4.53 13.09
C GLN A 52 2.58 6.04 13.16
N TYR A 53 2.68 6.74 12.04
CA TYR A 53 2.42 8.19 11.94
C TYR A 53 0.97 8.51 11.62
N SER A 54 0.17 7.52 11.20
CA SER A 54 -1.18 7.70 10.68
C SER A 54 -2.28 7.51 11.72
N SER A 55 -3.40 8.20 11.51
CA SER A 55 -4.64 7.98 12.24
C SER A 55 -5.82 7.97 11.29
N GLY A 56 -6.73 7.00 11.48
CA GLY A 56 -7.90 6.86 10.62
C GLY A 56 -7.59 6.45 9.16
N VAL A 57 -6.35 6.02 8.90
CA VAL A 57 -5.92 5.40 7.66
C VAL A 57 -5.99 3.89 7.82
N SER A 58 -6.49 3.18 6.82
CA SER A 58 -6.54 1.72 6.80
C SER A 58 -5.75 1.17 5.62
N TYR A 59 -5.12 0.01 5.82
CA TYR A 59 -4.16 -0.57 4.89
C TYR A 59 -4.69 -1.86 4.26
N PRO A 60 -4.60 -2.02 2.92
CA PRO A 60 -4.93 -3.28 2.26
C PRO A 60 -4.01 -4.41 2.72
N VAL A 61 -4.48 -5.64 2.59
CA VAL A 61 -3.72 -6.83 2.99
C VAL A 61 -3.29 -7.61 1.75
N ILE A 62 -2.03 -8.04 1.74
CA ILE A 62 -1.49 -8.97 0.76
C ILE A 62 -1.14 -10.28 1.49
N PHE A 63 -1.82 -11.37 1.14
CA PHE A 63 -1.34 -12.71 1.49
C PHE A 63 -0.37 -13.18 0.41
N LEU A 64 0.88 -13.34 0.81
CA LEU A 64 1.97 -13.81 -0.05
C LEU A 64 2.28 -15.26 0.32
N PHE A 65 1.89 -16.18 -0.54
CA PHE A 65 2.05 -17.61 -0.30
C PHE A 65 3.46 -18.10 -0.62
N ASP A 66 3.75 -19.29 -0.12
CA ASP A 66 5.02 -19.99 -0.33
C ASP A 66 6.25 -19.30 0.28
N LYS A 67 6.09 -18.72 1.51
CA LYS A 67 7.22 -18.11 2.24
C LYS A 67 8.44 -19.03 2.37
N GLN A 68 8.24 -20.36 2.41
CA GLN A 68 9.32 -21.35 2.44
C GLN A 68 10.20 -21.36 1.18
N ASN A 69 9.74 -20.80 0.07
CA ASN A 69 10.55 -20.52 -1.10
C ASN A 69 11.19 -19.13 -0.98
N GLU A 70 12.26 -19.06 -0.20
CA GLU A 70 12.91 -17.80 0.20
C GLU A 70 13.24 -16.89 -0.98
N ILE A 71 13.76 -17.45 -2.09
CA ILE A 71 14.17 -16.66 -3.26
C ILE A 71 12.98 -15.91 -3.85
N ASN A 72 11.89 -16.61 -4.15
CA ASN A 72 10.70 -16.00 -4.72
C ASN A 72 10.00 -15.09 -3.70
N TYR A 73 10.02 -15.46 -2.43
CA TYR A 73 9.40 -14.68 -1.37
C TYR A 73 10.10 -13.33 -1.21
N GLN A 74 11.42 -13.31 -1.08
CA GLN A 74 12.21 -12.09 -0.96
C GLN A 74 12.08 -11.20 -2.19
N TYR A 75 12.15 -11.78 -3.40
CA TYR A 75 11.94 -11.03 -4.64
C TYR A 75 10.57 -10.33 -4.67
N ASN A 76 9.52 -11.02 -4.22
CA ASN A 76 8.18 -10.44 -4.16
C ASN A 76 8.08 -9.33 -3.10
N LEU A 77 8.70 -9.50 -1.93
CA LEU A 77 8.78 -8.45 -0.90
C LEU A 77 9.48 -7.20 -1.43
N GLU A 78 10.62 -7.37 -2.09
CA GLU A 78 11.39 -6.28 -2.68
C GLU A 78 10.62 -5.60 -3.82
N THR A 79 9.85 -6.35 -4.60
CA THR A 79 8.96 -5.80 -5.62
C THR A 79 7.86 -4.93 -5.01
N ILE A 80 7.23 -5.40 -3.93
CA ILE A 80 6.19 -4.65 -3.20
C ILE A 80 6.79 -3.39 -2.58
N ASP A 81 7.96 -3.49 -1.94
CA ASP A 81 8.66 -2.34 -1.35
C ASP A 81 9.03 -1.30 -2.42
N TYR A 82 9.61 -1.73 -3.52
CA TYR A 82 9.95 -0.87 -4.66
C TYR A 82 8.71 -0.12 -5.20
N LEU A 83 7.60 -0.81 -5.44
CA LEU A 83 6.39 -0.19 -5.95
C LEU A 83 5.75 0.77 -4.94
N THR A 84 5.82 0.43 -3.65
CA THR A 84 5.32 1.28 -2.56
C THR A 84 6.17 2.55 -2.42
N SER A 85 7.50 2.43 -2.42
CA SER A 85 8.42 3.56 -2.31
C SER A 85 8.30 4.57 -3.46
N LEU A 86 7.84 4.12 -4.62
CA LEU A 86 7.56 4.96 -5.79
C LEU A 86 6.12 5.48 -5.84
N SER A 87 5.31 5.25 -4.82
CA SER A 87 3.86 5.53 -4.83
C SER A 87 3.17 4.91 -6.06
N ALA A 88 3.67 3.75 -6.53
CA ALA A 88 3.05 2.98 -7.60
C ALA A 88 1.95 2.07 -7.08
N MET A 89 1.93 1.81 -5.79
CA MET A 89 0.87 1.13 -5.04
C MET A 89 0.76 1.73 -3.63
N PRO A 90 -0.41 1.64 -2.97
CA PRO A 90 -0.54 2.10 -1.60
C PRO A 90 0.26 1.23 -0.63
N PRO A 91 0.72 1.79 0.50
CA PRO A 91 1.27 0.99 1.59
C PRO A 91 0.29 -0.11 2.02
N CYS A 92 0.78 -1.30 2.32
CA CYS A 92 -0.04 -2.47 2.63
C CYS A 92 0.53 -3.30 3.79
N ILE A 93 -0.32 -4.11 4.41
CA ILE A 93 0.09 -5.14 5.35
C ILE A 93 0.37 -6.42 4.55
N ILE A 94 1.56 -7.00 4.71
CA ILE A 94 1.95 -8.24 4.03
C ILE A 94 1.89 -9.38 5.05
N VAL A 95 1.24 -10.49 4.67
CA VAL A 95 1.19 -11.72 5.43
C VAL A 95 1.82 -12.83 4.60
N GLY A 96 3.07 -13.13 4.90
CA GLY A 96 3.77 -14.27 4.33
C GLY A 96 3.25 -15.58 4.94
N VAL A 97 2.83 -16.53 4.09
CA VAL A 97 2.28 -17.81 4.53
C VAL A 97 3.22 -18.93 4.12
N ALA A 98 3.77 -19.66 5.10
CA ALA A 98 4.63 -20.80 4.85
C ALA A 98 3.86 -22.11 4.91
N PHE A 99 4.23 -23.05 4.05
CA PHE A 99 3.70 -24.41 4.04
C PHE A 99 4.83 -25.42 4.17
N GLU A 100 4.55 -26.52 4.85
CA GLU A 100 5.38 -27.70 4.72
C GLU A 100 5.08 -28.43 3.39
N ASN A 101 6.10 -29.03 2.79
CA ASN A 101 5.94 -29.72 1.51
C ASN A 101 4.87 -30.84 1.56
N SER A 102 4.72 -31.50 2.70
CA SER A 102 3.75 -32.57 2.94
C SER A 102 2.30 -32.08 2.95
N THR A 103 2.06 -30.88 3.45
CA THR A 103 0.71 -30.31 3.65
C THR A 103 0.30 -29.34 2.56
N ARG A 104 1.27 -28.66 1.93
CA ARG A 104 1.03 -27.65 0.90
C ARG A 104 0.05 -28.13 -0.17
N ASN A 105 0.31 -29.29 -0.75
CA ASN A 105 -0.54 -29.84 -1.81
C ASN A 105 -1.97 -30.07 -1.31
N LYS A 106 -2.13 -30.70 -0.15
CA LYS A 106 -3.43 -31.04 0.43
C LYS A 106 -4.24 -29.79 0.79
N TRP A 107 -3.60 -28.79 1.40
CA TRP A 107 -4.29 -27.58 1.88
C TRP A 107 -4.64 -26.60 0.77
N THR A 108 -3.91 -26.61 -0.34
CA THR A 108 -4.17 -25.73 -1.49
C THR A 108 -5.02 -26.39 -2.59
N THR A 109 -5.38 -27.65 -2.44
CA THR A 109 -6.27 -28.34 -3.35
C THR A 109 -7.73 -28.14 -2.91
N PRO A 110 -8.66 -27.76 -3.82
CA PRO A 110 -10.07 -27.62 -3.53
C PRO A 110 -10.67 -28.87 -2.88
N ASN A 111 -11.62 -28.70 -1.96
CA ASN A 111 -12.25 -29.81 -1.22
C ASN A 111 -12.96 -30.79 -2.14
N ILE A 112 -13.55 -30.29 -3.23
CA ILE A 112 -14.18 -31.11 -4.27
C ILE A 112 -13.22 -32.12 -4.90
N SER A 113 -11.92 -31.80 -4.91
CA SER A 113 -10.86 -32.69 -5.38
C SER A 113 -10.14 -33.42 -4.24
N GLY A 114 -10.79 -33.55 -3.07
CA GLY A 114 -10.27 -34.26 -1.91
C GLY A 114 -9.20 -33.49 -1.10
N GLY A 115 -9.05 -32.17 -1.35
CA GLY A 115 -8.16 -31.29 -0.60
C GLY A 115 -8.82 -30.68 0.63
N LYS A 116 -8.16 -29.63 1.18
CA LYS A 116 -8.60 -28.84 2.34
C LYS A 116 -8.54 -27.33 2.09
N ALA A 117 -8.73 -26.90 0.84
CA ALA A 117 -8.66 -25.48 0.51
C ALA A 117 -9.73 -24.65 1.23
N ASP A 118 -10.93 -25.20 1.44
CA ASP A 118 -11.99 -24.51 2.19
C ASP A 118 -11.59 -24.29 3.66
N ASP A 119 -10.91 -25.26 4.28
CA ASP A 119 -10.39 -25.14 5.65
C ASP A 119 -9.30 -24.06 5.73
N LEU A 120 -8.41 -24.00 4.72
CA LEU A 120 -7.40 -22.94 4.62
C LEU A 120 -8.03 -21.57 4.38
N ILE A 121 -9.08 -21.48 3.57
CA ILE A 121 -9.86 -20.26 3.36
C ILE A 121 -10.45 -19.79 4.70
N SER A 122 -11.11 -20.66 5.45
CA SER A 122 -11.67 -20.30 6.77
C SER A 122 -10.58 -19.81 7.72
N PHE A 123 -9.44 -20.50 7.78
CA PHE A 123 -8.30 -20.02 8.58
C PHE A 123 -7.83 -18.62 8.19
N LEU A 124 -7.63 -18.34 6.90
CA LEU A 124 -7.12 -17.05 6.45
C LEU A 124 -8.13 -15.91 6.66
N PHE A 125 -9.41 -16.13 6.38
CA PHE A 125 -10.42 -15.08 6.36
C PHE A 125 -11.25 -14.97 7.64
N GLU A 126 -11.31 -15.98 8.46
CA GLU A 126 -11.96 -15.93 9.77
C GLU A 126 -10.94 -15.70 10.88
N ASP A 127 -9.88 -16.53 10.98
CA ASP A 127 -8.93 -16.45 12.09
C ASP A 127 -7.87 -15.35 11.87
N ILE A 128 -7.14 -15.39 10.75
CA ILE A 128 -6.03 -14.43 10.51
C ILE A 128 -6.55 -13.04 10.22
N SER A 129 -7.62 -12.89 9.42
CA SER A 129 -8.21 -11.56 9.18
C SER A 129 -8.75 -10.93 10.46
N LEU A 130 -9.31 -11.72 11.38
CA LEU A 130 -9.73 -11.21 12.69
C LEU A 130 -8.52 -10.79 13.53
N LEU A 131 -7.46 -11.61 13.58
CA LEU A 131 -6.22 -11.29 14.26
C LEU A 131 -5.62 -9.97 13.76
N LEU A 132 -5.57 -9.78 12.45
CA LEU A 132 -5.06 -8.54 11.84
C LEU A 132 -5.93 -7.35 12.21
N LYS A 133 -7.26 -7.45 12.10
CA LYS A 133 -8.20 -6.37 12.43
C LYS A 133 -8.17 -5.97 13.90
N THR A 134 -7.80 -6.87 14.80
CA THR A 134 -7.64 -6.55 16.23
C THR A 134 -6.36 -5.79 16.54
N LYS A 135 -5.33 -5.92 15.70
CA LYS A 135 -4.00 -5.34 15.93
C LYS A 135 -3.69 -4.15 15.03
N PHE A 136 -4.29 -4.09 13.86
CA PHE A 136 -3.92 -3.12 12.81
C PHE A 136 -5.16 -2.52 12.15
N PRO A 137 -5.08 -1.32 11.61
CA PRO A 137 -6.14 -0.69 10.82
C PRO A 137 -6.21 -1.30 9.41
N VAL A 138 -6.91 -2.43 9.29
CA VAL A 138 -7.04 -3.20 8.05
C VAL A 138 -8.14 -2.63 7.15
N ALA A 139 -7.84 -2.39 5.89
CA ALA A 139 -8.80 -2.02 4.85
C ALA A 139 -9.55 -3.26 4.31
N ASN A 140 -10.70 -3.02 3.70
CA ASN A 140 -11.48 -4.08 3.03
C ASN A 140 -10.98 -4.28 1.58
N PHE A 141 -9.68 -4.49 1.41
CA PHE A 141 -9.07 -4.83 0.13
C PHE A 141 -7.99 -5.87 0.38
N THR A 142 -8.22 -7.06 -0.16
CA THR A 142 -7.31 -8.20 0.02
C THR A 142 -6.79 -8.67 -1.32
N THR A 143 -5.47 -8.84 -1.40
CA THR A 143 -4.76 -9.43 -2.54
C THR A 143 -4.16 -10.78 -2.16
N LEU A 144 -4.34 -11.78 -3.00
CA LEU A 144 -3.67 -13.08 -2.88
C LEU A 144 -2.59 -13.21 -3.97
N ILE A 145 -1.37 -13.53 -3.57
CA ILE A 145 -0.26 -13.76 -4.50
C ILE A 145 0.22 -15.20 -4.33
N GLY A 146 0.10 -16.00 -5.39
CA GLY A 146 0.49 -17.40 -5.38
C GLY A 146 1.21 -17.85 -6.64
N HIS A 147 1.97 -18.94 -6.51
CA HIS A 147 2.70 -19.59 -7.60
C HIS A 147 2.34 -21.07 -7.70
N SER A 148 2.08 -21.54 -8.93
CA SER A 148 1.76 -22.94 -9.18
C SER A 148 0.51 -23.37 -8.41
N ARG A 149 0.62 -24.25 -7.44
CA ARG A 149 -0.50 -24.72 -6.63
C ARG A 149 -1.17 -23.63 -5.81
N THR A 150 -0.41 -22.72 -5.23
CA THR A 150 -0.98 -21.60 -4.50
C THR A 150 -1.60 -20.55 -5.42
N ALA A 151 -1.24 -20.52 -6.69
CA ALA A 151 -1.95 -19.76 -7.72
C ALA A 151 -3.35 -20.33 -7.98
N ILE A 152 -3.49 -21.65 -8.07
CA ILE A 152 -4.81 -22.31 -8.18
C ILE A 152 -5.67 -22.00 -6.95
N PHE A 153 -5.08 -22.16 -5.76
CA PHE A 153 -5.74 -21.84 -4.50
C PHE A 153 -6.23 -20.39 -4.46
N SER A 154 -5.39 -19.42 -4.87
CA SER A 154 -5.75 -18.00 -4.87
C SER A 154 -6.95 -17.70 -5.75
N SER A 155 -7.00 -18.27 -6.95
CA SER A 155 -8.12 -18.10 -7.87
C SER A 155 -9.40 -18.80 -7.38
N TYR A 156 -9.25 -20.00 -6.80
CA TYR A 156 -10.35 -20.70 -6.15
C TYR A 156 -10.90 -19.90 -4.97
N ALA A 157 -10.03 -19.39 -4.10
CA ALA A 157 -10.41 -18.59 -2.95
C ALA A 157 -11.15 -17.30 -3.39
N GLN A 158 -10.71 -16.60 -4.43
CA GLN A 158 -11.41 -15.42 -4.93
C GLN A 158 -12.84 -15.72 -5.34
N SER A 159 -13.05 -16.77 -6.12
CA SER A 159 -14.39 -17.14 -6.57
C SER A 159 -15.28 -17.67 -5.44
N LYS A 160 -14.67 -18.29 -4.42
CA LYS A 160 -15.39 -18.89 -3.28
C LYS A 160 -15.78 -17.89 -2.20
N THR A 161 -14.94 -16.91 -1.93
CA THR A 161 -15.05 -16.03 -0.77
C THR A 161 -15.57 -14.63 -1.08
N TYR A 162 -16.16 -14.43 -2.26
CA TYR A 162 -16.77 -13.15 -2.56
C TYR A 162 -17.57 -12.60 -1.35
N PRO A 163 -17.40 -11.31 -0.95
CA PRO A 163 -16.57 -10.27 -1.58
C PRO A 163 -15.18 -10.08 -0.92
N LEU A 164 -14.60 -11.05 -0.24
CA LEU A 164 -13.44 -10.87 0.65
C LEU A 164 -12.11 -10.73 -0.10
N VAL A 165 -11.96 -11.31 -1.31
CA VAL A 165 -10.73 -11.25 -2.11
C VAL A 165 -10.94 -10.34 -3.31
N ASN A 166 -10.27 -9.19 -3.31
CA ASN A 166 -10.39 -8.19 -4.37
C ASN A 166 -9.42 -8.45 -5.53
N ALA A 167 -8.22 -8.93 -5.25
CA ALA A 167 -7.21 -9.13 -6.26
C ALA A 167 -6.51 -10.49 -6.13
N VAL A 168 -6.22 -11.10 -7.27
CA VAL A 168 -5.43 -12.33 -7.34
C VAL A 168 -4.30 -12.16 -8.34
N VAL A 169 -3.11 -12.60 -7.94
CA VAL A 169 -1.93 -12.77 -8.78
C VAL A 169 -1.57 -14.25 -8.79
N ALA A 170 -2.03 -14.95 -9.81
CA ALA A 170 -1.90 -16.38 -9.99
C ALA A 170 -0.78 -16.69 -10.99
N SER A 171 0.46 -16.82 -10.50
CA SER A 171 1.63 -17.03 -11.35
C SER A 171 1.78 -18.50 -11.74
N SER A 172 1.88 -18.75 -13.05
CA SER A 172 2.08 -20.08 -13.62
C SER A 172 1.11 -21.13 -13.04
N THR A 173 -0.17 -20.88 -13.27
CA THR A 173 -1.25 -21.76 -12.80
C THR A 173 -1.19 -23.12 -13.47
N ALA A 174 -0.90 -24.16 -12.68
CA ALA A 174 -1.10 -25.54 -13.09
C ALA A 174 -2.59 -25.88 -12.96
N ASN A 175 -3.27 -26.13 -14.05
CA ASN A 175 -4.64 -26.61 -14.04
C ASN A 175 -5.64 -25.73 -13.25
N PHE A 176 -6.10 -24.66 -13.84
CA PHE A 176 -7.52 -24.39 -13.69
C PHE A 176 -8.22 -25.60 -14.32
N ASP A 177 -8.64 -26.53 -13.49
CA ASP A 177 -9.41 -27.67 -13.97
C ASP A 177 -10.83 -27.22 -14.32
N PHE A 178 -10.91 -26.43 -15.42
CA PHE A 178 -12.21 -26.07 -16.00
C PHE A 178 -12.94 -27.26 -16.65
N GLY A 179 -12.38 -28.46 -16.53
CA GLY A 179 -13.10 -29.70 -16.77
C GLY A 179 -14.18 -29.97 -15.72
N ASP A 180 -14.05 -29.37 -14.51
CA ASP A 180 -15.07 -29.51 -13.46
C ASP A 180 -16.18 -28.45 -13.60
N GLU A 181 -17.39 -28.91 -13.89
CA GLU A 181 -18.58 -28.09 -14.00
C GLU A 181 -18.89 -27.25 -12.73
N ASN A 182 -18.51 -27.73 -11.53
CA ASN A 182 -18.78 -26.99 -10.30
C ASN A 182 -17.85 -25.81 -10.15
N THR A 183 -16.57 -25.95 -10.55
CA THR A 183 -15.60 -24.85 -10.58
C THR A 183 -16.04 -23.76 -11.56
N LYS A 184 -16.52 -24.14 -12.74
CA LYS A 184 -17.10 -23.19 -13.71
C LYS A 184 -18.29 -22.44 -13.12
N LYS A 185 -19.28 -23.15 -12.58
CA LYS A 185 -20.48 -22.55 -11.98
C LYS A 185 -20.13 -21.61 -10.83
N GLN A 186 -19.13 -21.97 -10.01
CA GLN A 186 -18.65 -21.11 -8.93
C GLN A 186 -18.03 -19.83 -9.46
N PHE A 187 -17.21 -19.91 -10.51
CA PHE A 187 -16.62 -18.74 -11.14
C PHE A 187 -17.67 -17.86 -11.84
N GLU A 188 -18.64 -18.45 -12.55
CA GLU A 188 -19.77 -17.74 -13.14
C GLU A 188 -20.62 -17.04 -12.07
N PHE A 189 -20.88 -17.72 -10.94
CA PHE A 189 -21.55 -17.07 -9.82
C PHE A 189 -20.76 -15.85 -9.31
N PHE A 190 -19.45 -16.00 -9.12
CA PHE A 190 -18.57 -14.88 -8.75
C PHE A 190 -18.68 -13.71 -9.74
N ILE A 191 -18.58 -13.98 -11.05
CA ILE A 191 -18.71 -12.98 -12.12
C ILE A 191 -20.04 -12.22 -12.00
N ASN A 192 -21.14 -12.91 -11.76
CA ASN A 192 -22.47 -12.28 -11.63
C ASN A 192 -22.61 -11.47 -10.34
N GLU A 193 -21.98 -11.89 -9.25
CA GLU A 193 -22.06 -11.18 -7.96
C GLU A 193 -21.19 -9.93 -7.90
N ILE A 194 -20.01 -9.92 -8.51
CA ILE A 194 -19.14 -8.75 -8.49
C ILE A 194 -19.75 -7.52 -9.19
N GLU A 195 -20.66 -7.71 -10.14
CA GLU A 195 -21.36 -6.61 -10.77
C GLU A 195 -22.15 -5.75 -9.78
N LYS A 196 -22.63 -6.37 -8.70
CA LYS A 196 -23.39 -5.72 -7.63
C LYS A 196 -22.49 -5.09 -6.55
N SER A 197 -21.18 -5.33 -6.61
CA SER A 197 -20.21 -4.85 -5.60
C SER A 197 -19.95 -3.35 -5.71
N ARG A 198 -19.32 -2.78 -4.67
CA ARG A 198 -18.89 -1.36 -4.68
C ARG A 198 -17.46 -1.14 -5.16
N GLY A 199 -16.58 -2.14 -5.03
CA GLY A 199 -15.17 -2.04 -5.41
C GLY A 199 -14.85 -2.70 -6.74
N GLN A 200 -13.58 -2.59 -7.14
CA GLN A 200 -13.01 -3.27 -8.30
C GLN A 200 -12.40 -4.61 -7.88
N TYR A 201 -12.39 -5.53 -8.83
CA TYR A 201 -11.77 -6.84 -8.70
C TYR A 201 -10.73 -7.04 -9.79
N PHE A 202 -9.70 -7.82 -9.47
CA PHE A 202 -8.57 -8.05 -10.36
C PHE A 202 -8.19 -9.51 -10.36
N LEU A 203 -7.97 -10.06 -11.53
CA LEU A 203 -7.45 -11.41 -11.73
C LEU A 203 -6.30 -11.37 -12.72
N THR A 204 -5.08 -11.55 -12.23
CA THR A 204 -3.92 -11.76 -13.08
C THR A 204 -3.53 -13.22 -13.04
N PHE A 205 -3.31 -13.82 -14.20
CA PHE A 205 -2.77 -15.18 -14.33
C PHE A 205 -1.69 -15.20 -15.40
N SER A 206 -0.78 -16.16 -15.30
CA SER A 206 0.36 -16.21 -16.22
C SER A 206 0.79 -17.61 -16.59
N SER A 207 1.47 -17.72 -17.73
CA SER A 207 2.18 -18.91 -18.18
C SER A 207 3.54 -18.54 -18.77
N GLY A 208 4.54 -19.37 -18.50
CA GLY A 208 5.77 -19.41 -19.28
C GLY A 208 5.58 -20.21 -20.56
N THR A 209 6.35 -19.94 -21.59
CA THR A 209 6.25 -20.64 -22.89
C THR A 209 7.56 -21.34 -23.27
N SER A 210 8.57 -21.30 -22.41
CA SER A 210 9.87 -21.95 -22.64
C SER A 210 9.89 -23.36 -22.04
N PHE A 211 10.27 -24.32 -22.86
CA PHE A 211 10.40 -25.74 -22.54
C PHE A 211 9.11 -26.57 -22.46
N GLN A 212 9.21 -27.80 -23.00
CA GLN A 212 8.17 -28.83 -23.07
C GLN A 212 7.59 -29.31 -21.72
N LEU A 213 7.96 -28.68 -20.62
CA LEU A 213 7.41 -28.94 -19.28
C LEU A 213 6.13 -28.14 -18.99
N ASP A 214 5.69 -27.31 -19.93
CA ASP A 214 4.55 -26.41 -19.71
C ASP A 214 3.22 -27.01 -20.19
N TYR A 215 2.78 -28.09 -19.56
CA TYR A 215 1.34 -28.41 -19.59
C TYR A 215 0.51 -27.29 -18.93
N HIS A 216 1.14 -26.34 -18.27
CA HIS A 216 0.53 -25.14 -17.71
C HIS A 216 0.11 -24.15 -18.79
N GLU A 217 0.89 -23.98 -19.86
CA GLU A 217 0.55 -23.10 -20.96
C GLU A 217 -0.81 -23.45 -21.58
N ALA A 218 -1.00 -24.69 -21.96
CA ALA A 218 -2.25 -25.13 -22.58
C ALA A 218 -3.47 -24.97 -21.64
N SER A 219 -3.28 -25.20 -20.35
CA SER A 219 -4.34 -24.99 -19.35
C SER A 219 -4.67 -23.53 -19.16
N VAL A 220 -3.65 -22.65 -19.12
CA VAL A 220 -3.82 -21.20 -19.00
C VAL A 220 -4.45 -20.61 -20.25
N ASP A 221 -4.05 -21.06 -21.44
CA ASP A 221 -4.66 -20.63 -22.71
C ASP A 221 -6.14 -21.09 -22.80
N SER A 222 -6.46 -22.29 -22.34
CA SER A 222 -7.84 -22.76 -22.25
C SER A 222 -8.69 -21.91 -21.34
N PHE A 223 -8.13 -21.49 -20.20
CA PHE A 223 -8.79 -20.55 -19.30
C PHE A 223 -8.97 -19.16 -19.93
N ALA A 224 -7.94 -18.64 -20.58
CA ALA A 224 -8.03 -17.36 -21.29
C ALA A 224 -9.13 -17.39 -22.35
N ASN A 225 -9.22 -18.47 -23.12
CA ASN A 225 -10.28 -18.65 -24.11
C ASN A 225 -11.67 -18.72 -23.47
N TYR A 226 -11.83 -19.45 -22.37
CA TYR A 226 -13.09 -19.49 -21.62
C TYR A 226 -13.51 -18.09 -21.14
N LEU A 227 -12.57 -17.28 -20.63
CA LEU A 227 -12.85 -15.92 -20.19
C LEU A 227 -13.30 -15.00 -21.35
N ASN A 228 -12.78 -15.21 -22.57
CA ASN A 228 -13.20 -14.47 -23.76
C ASN A 228 -14.65 -14.76 -24.17
N ASP A 229 -15.16 -15.95 -23.82
CA ASP A 229 -16.53 -16.36 -24.09
C ASP A 229 -17.52 -15.85 -23.03
N LEU A 230 -17.02 -15.33 -21.89
CA LEU A 230 -17.85 -14.78 -20.82
C LEU A 230 -18.09 -13.27 -21.00
N GLN A 231 -19.26 -12.82 -20.56
CA GLN A 231 -19.54 -11.40 -20.38
C GLN A 231 -18.88 -10.92 -19.07
N ILE A 232 -17.65 -10.44 -19.17
CA ILE A 232 -16.91 -9.95 -18.01
C ILE A 232 -17.43 -8.56 -17.61
N PRO A 233 -17.91 -8.35 -16.37
CA PRO A 233 -18.37 -7.05 -15.92
C PRO A 233 -17.22 -6.06 -15.83
N GLY A 234 -17.49 -4.76 -16.06
CA GLY A 234 -16.50 -3.70 -16.02
C GLY A 234 -15.80 -3.51 -14.66
N LYS A 235 -16.27 -4.23 -13.63
CA LYS A 235 -15.68 -4.27 -12.28
C LYS A 235 -14.62 -5.36 -12.10
N LEU A 236 -14.40 -6.22 -13.07
CA LEU A 236 -13.33 -7.21 -13.08
C LEU A 236 -12.31 -6.87 -14.16
N THR A 237 -11.11 -6.54 -13.73
CA THR A 237 -9.97 -6.38 -14.63
C THR A 237 -9.22 -7.71 -14.70
N ILE A 238 -9.08 -8.23 -15.92
CA ILE A 238 -8.35 -9.49 -16.17
C ILE A 238 -7.07 -9.17 -16.91
N MET A 239 -5.98 -9.77 -16.46
CA MET A 239 -4.66 -9.67 -17.09
C MET A 239 -4.07 -11.06 -17.31
N HIS A 240 -3.75 -11.39 -18.54
CA HIS A 240 -2.97 -12.59 -18.88
C HIS A 240 -1.54 -12.19 -19.24
N VAL A 241 -0.57 -12.73 -18.51
CA VAL A 241 0.88 -12.53 -18.74
C VAL A 241 1.45 -13.81 -19.35
N LYS A 242 1.94 -13.72 -20.58
CA LYS A 242 2.54 -14.83 -21.30
C LYS A 242 3.95 -14.42 -21.74
N GLU A 243 4.97 -15.14 -21.28
CA GLU A 243 6.37 -14.78 -21.49
C GLU A 243 7.22 -15.99 -21.89
N PRO A 244 8.27 -15.81 -22.73
CA PRO A 244 9.14 -16.89 -23.17
C PRO A 244 10.16 -17.28 -22.08
N VAL A 245 9.67 -17.63 -20.91
CA VAL A 245 10.43 -18.08 -19.74
C VAL A 245 9.81 -19.36 -19.19
N ASP A 246 10.46 -20.01 -18.24
CA ASP A 246 9.95 -21.23 -17.62
C ASP A 246 9.05 -20.99 -16.40
N HIS A 247 8.50 -22.06 -15.86
CA HIS A 247 7.64 -22.09 -14.69
C HIS A 247 8.20 -21.41 -13.44
N PHE A 248 9.54 -21.40 -13.28
CA PHE A 248 10.17 -20.85 -12.08
C PHE A 248 10.56 -19.38 -12.24
N VAL A 249 10.71 -18.89 -13.45
CA VAL A 249 11.05 -17.48 -13.74
C VAL A 249 9.82 -16.60 -13.89
N ILE A 250 8.72 -17.14 -14.43
CA ILE A 250 7.50 -16.37 -14.71
C ILE A 250 6.92 -15.64 -13.51
N PRO A 251 6.99 -16.13 -12.24
CA PRO A 251 6.45 -15.40 -11.09
C PRO A 251 7.02 -14.00 -10.92
N GLY A 252 8.34 -13.84 -11.10
CA GLY A 252 8.98 -12.54 -10.97
C GLY A 252 8.48 -11.50 -11.99
N LEU A 253 8.16 -11.92 -13.19
CA LEU A 253 7.59 -11.04 -14.22
C LEU A 253 6.12 -10.77 -13.98
N THR A 254 5.38 -11.74 -13.47
CA THR A 254 3.94 -11.65 -13.23
C THR A 254 3.61 -10.69 -12.09
N VAL A 255 4.28 -10.84 -10.92
CA VAL A 255 3.94 -10.08 -9.71
C VAL A 255 4.13 -8.58 -9.92
N ASN A 256 5.25 -8.16 -10.50
CA ASN A 256 5.50 -6.75 -10.78
C ASN A 256 4.43 -6.16 -11.70
N ARG A 257 4.14 -6.80 -12.83
CA ARG A 257 3.13 -6.35 -13.79
C ARG A 257 1.72 -6.35 -13.19
N ALA A 258 1.40 -7.38 -12.41
CA ALA A 258 0.09 -7.51 -11.77
C ALA A 258 -0.16 -6.39 -10.77
N LEU A 259 0.78 -6.13 -9.85
CA LEU A 259 0.65 -5.06 -8.86
C LEU A 259 0.58 -3.68 -9.52
N ALA A 260 1.43 -3.43 -10.52
CA ALA A 260 1.36 -2.20 -11.30
C ALA A 260 0.02 -2.02 -12.02
N ASN A 261 -0.58 -3.10 -12.53
CA ASN A 261 -1.91 -3.07 -13.15
C ASN A 261 -3.04 -2.90 -12.13
N ILE A 262 -3.01 -3.66 -11.01
CA ILE A 262 -3.99 -3.56 -9.93
C ILE A 262 -4.06 -2.12 -9.40
N PHE A 263 -2.92 -1.48 -9.18
CA PHE A 263 -2.82 -0.15 -8.63
C PHE A 263 -2.56 0.96 -9.67
N ALA A 264 -2.81 0.68 -10.96
CA ALA A 264 -2.63 1.66 -12.04
C ALA A 264 -3.45 2.93 -11.83
N SER A 265 -4.65 2.82 -11.28
CA SER A 265 -5.49 3.97 -10.97
C SER A 265 -4.93 4.78 -9.80
N TYR A 266 -4.44 4.12 -8.75
CA TYR A 266 -3.73 4.78 -7.65
C TYR A 266 -2.49 5.54 -8.15
N ARG A 267 -1.68 4.92 -9.01
CA ARG A 267 -0.50 5.55 -9.60
C ARG A 267 -0.82 6.80 -10.42
N LYS A 268 -1.97 6.83 -11.12
CA LYS A 268 -2.40 8.04 -11.86
C LYS A 268 -2.57 9.24 -10.93
N ALA A 269 -3.15 9.07 -9.76
CA ALA A 269 -3.28 10.14 -8.79
C ALA A 269 -1.90 10.66 -8.31
N ALA A 270 -0.96 9.75 -8.05
CA ALA A 270 0.40 10.12 -7.67
C ALA A 270 1.17 10.84 -8.79
N ILE A 271 1.04 10.39 -10.05
CA ILE A 271 1.69 11.06 -11.21
C ILE A 271 1.08 12.44 -11.44
N TYR A 272 -0.25 12.55 -11.45
CA TYR A 272 -0.93 13.82 -11.66
C TYR A 272 -0.45 14.88 -10.68
N SER A 273 -0.17 14.49 -9.47
CA SER A 273 0.38 15.37 -8.46
C SER A 273 1.76 15.91 -8.77
N LEU A 274 2.64 15.04 -9.24
CA LEU A 274 3.98 15.46 -9.67
C LEU A 274 3.91 16.41 -10.86
N GLU A 275 3.01 16.15 -11.81
CA GLU A 275 2.77 17.04 -12.97
C GLU A 275 2.23 18.41 -12.54
N VAL A 276 1.32 18.44 -11.55
CA VAL A 276 0.79 19.68 -11.00
C VAL A 276 1.86 20.47 -10.26
N ILE A 277 2.69 19.80 -9.46
CA ILE A 277 3.79 20.47 -8.74
C ILE A 277 4.81 21.07 -9.74
N GLN A 278 5.12 20.36 -10.82
CA GLN A 278 6.13 20.78 -11.79
C GLN A 278 5.62 21.77 -12.84
N GLY A 279 4.33 21.80 -13.15
CA GLY A 279 3.81 22.44 -14.35
C GLY A 279 2.85 23.59 -14.16
N GLN A 280 2.23 23.80 -13.00
CA GLN A 280 1.07 24.67 -12.86
C GLN A 280 1.15 25.75 -11.76
N GLN A 281 2.30 26.16 -11.35
CA GLN A 281 2.46 27.30 -10.44
C GLN A 281 1.83 28.61 -10.97
N GLN A 282 1.39 28.63 -12.23
CA GLN A 282 0.95 29.87 -12.90
C GLN A 282 -0.56 30.08 -12.99
N ASN A 283 -1.41 29.17 -12.53
CA ASN A 283 -2.87 29.33 -12.62
C ASN A 283 -3.55 29.45 -11.25
N ASP A 284 -4.48 30.41 -11.13
CA ASP A 284 -5.30 30.72 -9.94
C ASP A 284 -6.22 29.59 -9.43
N SER A 285 -6.28 28.47 -10.10
CA SER A 285 -7.01 27.30 -9.63
C SER A 285 -6.24 26.62 -8.49
N VAL A 286 -6.93 26.15 -7.46
CA VAL A 286 -6.33 25.49 -6.29
C VAL A 286 -6.05 24.03 -6.63
N PRO A 287 -4.88 23.68 -7.24
CA PRO A 287 -4.63 22.35 -7.80
C PRO A 287 -4.70 21.26 -6.76
N TRP A 288 -4.28 21.55 -5.51
CA TRP A 288 -4.24 20.56 -4.46
C TRP A 288 -5.64 20.09 -4.00
N ARG A 289 -6.69 20.89 -4.14
CA ARG A 289 -8.08 20.45 -3.85
C ARG A 289 -8.62 19.51 -4.92
N GLN A 290 -8.31 19.78 -6.19
CA GLN A 290 -8.60 18.85 -7.28
C GLN A 290 -7.87 17.52 -7.08
N TYR A 291 -6.70 17.60 -6.49
CA TYR A 291 -5.88 16.49 -6.13
C TYR A 291 -6.49 15.62 -5.02
N LEU A 292 -7.01 16.21 -3.96
CA LEU A 292 -7.75 15.45 -2.96
C LEU A 292 -8.96 14.73 -3.57
N SER A 293 -9.65 15.33 -4.54
CA SER A 293 -10.77 14.67 -5.21
C SER A 293 -10.37 13.40 -5.96
N LEU A 294 -9.13 13.35 -6.50
CA LEU A 294 -8.62 12.13 -7.12
C LEU A 294 -8.47 10.99 -6.10
N TYR A 295 -8.06 11.28 -4.85
CA TYR A 295 -7.98 10.26 -3.80
C TYR A 295 -9.37 9.81 -3.32
N GLU A 296 -10.38 10.69 -3.36
CA GLU A 296 -11.77 10.31 -3.13
C GLU A 296 -12.27 9.37 -4.23
N GLU A 297 -11.98 9.69 -5.50
CA GLU A 297 -12.29 8.81 -6.64
C GLU A 297 -11.57 7.45 -6.52
N GLN A 298 -10.29 7.44 -6.13
CA GLN A 298 -9.55 6.20 -5.89
C GLN A 298 -10.15 5.40 -4.73
N SER A 299 -10.55 6.06 -3.66
CA SER A 299 -11.22 5.41 -2.53
C SER A 299 -12.51 4.73 -2.96
N ALA A 300 -13.30 5.38 -3.80
CA ALA A 300 -14.52 4.79 -4.36
C ALA A 300 -14.21 3.63 -5.33
N TYR A 301 -13.15 3.77 -6.15
CA TYR A 301 -12.73 2.76 -7.11
C TYR A 301 -12.26 1.46 -6.43
N TYR A 302 -11.41 1.56 -5.41
CA TYR A 302 -10.90 0.38 -4.69
C TYR A 302 -11.84 -0.10 -3.56
N GLY A 303 -12.79 0.73 -3.12
CA GLY A 303 -13.73 0.38 -2.05
C GLY A 303 -13.15 0.51 -0.64
N PHE A 304 -12.03 1.21 -0.46
CA PHE A 304 -11.47 1.56 0.85
C PHE A 304 -10.88 2.98 0.84
N LYS A 305 -10.80 3.61 2.02
CA LYS A 305 -10.29 4.98 2.13
C LYS A 305 -8.81 5.03 1.78
N ILE A 306 -8.47 5.78 0.75
CA ILE A 306 -7.09 6.11 0.34
C ILE A 306 -6.86 7.58 0.66
N VAL A 307 -5.71 7.89 1.23
CA VAL A 307 -5.24 9.25 1.50
C VAL A 307 -3.89 9.48 0.80
N PRO A 308 -3.55 10.72 0.46
CA PRO A 308 -2.20 11.04 0.02
C PRO A 308 -1.18 10.56 1.06
N ASP A 309 -0.03 10.07 0.63
CA ASP A 309 1.04 9.74 1.56
C ASP A 309 1.71 11.00 2.14
N LEU A 310 2.47 10.82 3.23
CA LEU A 310 3.14 11.89 3.93
C LEU A 310 4.11 12.67 3.03
N LEU A 311 4.91 11.95 2.23
CA LEU A 311 5.85 12.54 1.28
C LEU A 311 5.13 13.46 0.29
N PHE A 312 3.95 13.07 -0.09
CA PHE A 312 3.13 13.79 -1.04
C PHE A 312 2.60 15.12 -0.48
N TYR A 313 2.03 15.11 0.74
CA TYR A 313 1.64 16.34 1.42
C TYR A 313 2.84 17.30 1.56
N ASN A 314 3.98 16.75 1.97
CA ASN A 314 5.20 17.53 2.15
C ASN A 314 5.70 18.13 0.82
N SER A 315 5.65 17.37 -0.27
CA SER A 315 6.06 17.86 -1.60
C SER A 315 5.17 18.99 -2.10
N ILE A 316 3.84 18.89 -1.91
CA ILE A 316 2.91 19.95 -2.29
C ILE A 316 3.12 21.19 -1.41
N ALA A 317 3.21 21.03 -0.09
CA ALA A 317 3.44 22.15 0.83
C ALA A 317 4.75 22.86 0.49
N SER A 318 5.83 22.11 0.21
CA SER A 318 7.11 22.65 -0.22
C SER A 318 7.01 23.43 -1.52
N SER A 319 6.25 22.96 -2.50
CA SER A 319 6.06 23.66 -3.77
C SER A 319 5.41 25.03 -3.58
N TYR A 320 4.44 25.13 -2.66
CA TYR A 320 3.82 26.41 -2.32
C TYR A 320 4.72 27.29 -1.45
N ALA A 321 5.51 26.73 -0.54
CA ALA A 321 6.40 27.49 0.33
C ALA A 321 7.62 28.08 -0.41
N ASN A 322 8.07 27.42 -1.48
CA ASN A 322 9.26 27.83 -2.26
C ASN A 322 8.93 28.75 -3.44
N ASP A 323 7.70 29.24 -3.57
CA ASP A 323 7.34 30.20 -4.62
C ASP A 323 7.91 31.59 -4.27
N TYR A 324 9.13 31.86 -4.79
CA TYR A 324 9.96 33.01 -4.46
C TYR A 324 9.52 34.34 -5.09
N ASP A 325 8.41 34.38 -5.83
CA ASP A 325 7.89 35.64 -6.35
C ASP A 325 7.15 36.40 -5.24
N ASP A 326 7.74 37.51 -4.80
CA ASP A 326 7.25 38.38 -3.71
C ASP A 326 5.76 38.79 -3.84
N VAL A 327 5.19 38.73 -5.05
CA VAL A 327 3.79 39.06 -5.34
C VAL A 327 2.78 38.00 -4.84
N PHE A 328 3.21 36.75 -4.65
CA PHE A 328 2.33 35.64 -4.24
C PHE A 328 2.61 35.09 -2.84
N LYS A 329 3.61 35.64 -2.14
CA LYS A 329 4.12 35.11 -0.88
C LYS A 329 3.03 34.85 0.18
N ASP A 330 2.12 35.78 0.36
CA ASP A 330 1.05 35.65 1.37
C ASP A 330 0.01 34.56 0.97
N LYS A 331 -0.29 34.42 -0.33
CA LYS A 331 -1.25 33.43 -0.83
C LYS A 331 -0.65 32.02 -0.82
N SER A 332 0.62 31.89 -1.18
CA SER A 332 1.36 30.63 -1.19
C SER A 332 1.51 30.04 0.21
N SER A 333 1.85 30.87 1.19
CA SER A 333 1.98 30.43 2.59
C SER A 333 0.64 29.97 3.18
N VAL A 334 -0.49 30.57 2.75
CA VAL A 334 -1.83 30.12 3.15
C VAL A 334 -2.15 28.73 2.55
N LEU A 335 -1.79 28.50 1.29
CA LEU A 335 -2.01 27.19 0.65
C LEU A 335 -1.11 26.10 1.24
N ALA A 336 0.17 26.39 1.49
CA ALA A 336 1.07 25.48 2.18
C ALA A 336 0.53 25.07 3.55
N LEU A 337 0.05 26.06 4.32
CA LEU A 337 -0.56 25.81 5.63
C LEU A 337 -1.83 24.94 5.53
N GLU A 338 -2.70 25.18 4.54
CA GLU A 338 -3.90 24.38 4.33
C GLU A 338 -3.55 22.91 4.03
N VAL A 339 -2.51 22.66 3.21
CA VAL A 339 -2.01 21.32 2.91
C VAL A 339 -1.46 20.64 4.16
N LEU A 340 -0.61 21.33 4.92
CA LEU A 340 0.01 20.76 6.12
C LEU A 340 -1.01 20.47 7.23
N LEU A 341 -1.99 21.33 7.43
CA LEU A 341 -3.09 21.08 8.39
C LEU A 341 -3.90 19.86 7.99
N LYS A 342 -4.07 19.61 6.68
CA LYS A 342 -4.70 18.40 6.18
C LYS A 342 -3.80 17.17 6.36
N CYS A 343 -2.49 17.35 6.25
CA CYS A 343 -1.51 16.31 6.58
C CYS A 343 -1.62 15.90 8.06
N VAL A 344 -1.66 16.85 8.98
CA VAL A 344 -1.84 16.59 10.43
C VAL A 344 -3.11 15.77 10.72
N GLU A 345 -4.20 15.97 9.98
CA GLU A 345 -5.42 15.15 10.17
C GLU A 345 -5.19 13.67 9.86
N SER A 346 -4.37 13.35 8.86
CA SER A 346 -4.08 11.98 8.42
C SER A 346 -2.88 11.35 9.13
N TYR A 347 -1.91 12.20 9.49
CA TYR A 347 -0.62 11.81 10.09
C TYR A 347 -0.34 12.62 11.38
N PRO A 348 -1.20 12.53 12.41
CA PRO A 348 -1.08 13.32 13.63
C PRO A 348 0.13 12.94 14.50
N PHE A 349 0.83 11.84 14.18
CA PHE A 349 2.01 11.38 14.91
C PHE A 349 3.31 11.69 14.17
N ASP A 350 3.28 12.50 13.11
CA ASP A 350 4.47 13.04 12.46
C ASP A 350 4.84 14.41 13.02
N TYR A 351 5.84 14.46 13.90
CA TYR A 351 6.27 15.68 14.58
C TYR A 351 6.70 16.78 13.60
N SER A 352 7.31 16.42 12.50
CA SER A 352 7.89 17.34 11.55
C SER A 352 6.86 18.19 10.82
N THR A 353 5.67 17.63 10.54
CA THR A 353 4.56 18.39 9.98
C THR A 353 4.10 19.50 10.93
N TYR A 354 4.11 19.27 12.25
CA TYR A 354 3.79 20.31 13.24
C TYR A 354 4.82 21.44 13.24
N LEU A 355 6.10 21.12 13.09
CA LEU A 355 7.16 22.11 13.02
C LEU A 355 7.02 22.99 11.78
N TRP A 356 6.71 22.40 10.64
CA TRP A 356 6.46 23.17 9.42
C TRP A 356 5.26 24.11 9.54
N VAL A 357 4.17 23.65 10.15
CA VAL A 357 3.01 24.50 10.46
C VAL A 357 3.43 25.66 11.38
N SER A 358 4.26 25.38 12.39
CA SER A 358 4.81 26.39 13.30
C SER A 358 5.63 27.44 12.57
N GLU A 359 6.53 27.05 11.67
CA GLU A 359 7.36 27.95 10.88
C GLU A 359 6.50 28.90 10.00
N ILE A 360 5.48 28.38 9.33
CA ILE A 360 4.58 29.21 8.51
C ILE A 360 3.81 30.20 9.39
N TYR A 361 3.32 29.80 10.57
CA TYR A 361 2.67 30.74 11.48
C TYR A 361 3.64 31.81 12.01
N PHE A 362 4.91 31.45 12.24
CA PHE A 362 5.94 32.41 12.60
C PHE A 362 6.17 33.46 11.49
N GLU A 363 6.29 33.02 10.24
CA GLU A 363 6.43 33.94 9.09
C GLU A 363 5.21 34.86 8.94
N GLN A 364 4.00 34.34 9.25
CA GLN A 364 2.77 35.15 9.29
C GLN A 364 2.67 36.05 10.54
N LYS A 365 3.69 36.09 11.40
CA LYS A 365 3.73 36.85 12.68
C LYS A 365 2.62 36.43 13.66
N LYS A 366 2.11 35.20 13.53
CA LYS A 366 1.16 34.59 14.45
C LYS A 366 1.90 33.81 15.54
N TYR A 367 2.70 34.50 16.31
CA TYR A 367 3.71 33.95 17.21
C TYR A 367 3.14 32.96 18.24
N THR A 368 2.01 33.29 18.87
CA THR A 368 1.37 32.40 19.85
C THR A 368 0.99 31.06 19.23
N THR A 369 0.40 31.10 18.04
CA THR A 369 0.01 29.87 17.32
C THR A 369 1.24 29.07 16.88
N ALA A 370 2.31 29.76 16.46
CA ALA A 370 3.57 29.10 16.13
C ALA A 370 4.12 28.31 17.31
N ILE A 371 4.16 28.90 18.50
CA ILE A 371 4.60 28.21 19.73
C ILE A 371 3.71 27.00 20.03
N GLU A 372 2.38 27.14 19.94
CA GLU A 372 1.44 26.04 20.19
C GLU A 372 1.71 24.82 19.27
N PHE A 373 2.04 25.08 18.00
CA PHE A 373 2.38 23.99 17.07
C PHE A 373 3.76 23.40 17.31
N ALA A 374 4.76 24.21 17.68
CA ALA A 374 6.07 23.71 18.09
C ALA A 374 5.98 22.80 19.31
N GLU A 375 5.21 23.19 20.34
CA GLU A 375 4.97 22.38 21.54
C GLU A 375 4.26 21.05 21.20
N LYS A 376 3.29 21.04 20.29
CA LYS A 376 2.67 19.81 19.78
C LYS A 376 3.69 18.91 19.08
N GLY A 377 4.59 19.49 18.28
CA GLY A 377 5.67 18.77 17.63
C GLY A 377 6.59 18.08 18.65
N ILE A 378 6.99 18.78 19.72
CA ILE A 378 7.78 18.20 20.82
C ILE A 378 7.04 17.04 21.48
N ALA A 379 5.75 17.20 21.77
CA ALA A 379 4.96 16.14 22.41
C ALA A 379 4.92 14.87 21.53
N VAL A 380 4.69 15.02 20.23
CA VAL A 380 4.69 13.91 19.26
C VAL A 380 6.07 13.26 19.14
N LEU A 381 7.15 14.07 19.05
CA LEU A 381 8.53 13.58 19.01
C LEU A 381 8.89 12.76 20.24
N THR A 382 8.44 13.18 21.41
CA THR A 382 8.71 12.48 22.68
C THR A 382 8.18 11.04 22.65
N ASP A 383 6.98 10.86 22.07
CA ASP A 383 6.30 9.56 21.98
C ASP A 383 6.75 8.72 20.77
N ASP A 384 7.52 9.29 19.83
CA ASP A 384 8.02 8.57 18.66
C ASP A 384 8.91 7.40 19.09
N LYS A 385 8.68 6.21 18.51
CA LYS A 385 9.39 4.97 18.88
C LYS A 385 10.54 4.61 17.94
N VAL A 386 10.65 5.33 16.82
CA VAL A 386 11.65 5.07 15.79
C VAL A 386 12.89 5.94 15.97
N ILE A 387 12.65 7.20 16.34
CA ILE A 387 13.72 8.16 16.57
C ILE A 387 14.47 7.79 17.87
N THR A 388 15.77 7.69 17.76
CA THR A 388 16.62 7.35 18.91
C THR A 388 16.61 8.45 19.98
N ALA A 389 17.01 8.12 21.20
CA ALA A 389 17.03 9.08 22.29
C ALA A 389 17.98 10.26 22.03
N ASP A 390 19.13 9.99 21.39
CA ASP A 390 20.12 11.02 21.07
C ASP A 390 19.60 11.95 19.97
N GLU A 391 18.99 11.41 18.91
CA GLU A 391 18.33 12.19 17.86
C GLU A 391 17.19 13.05 18.41
N LYS A 392 16.35 12.49 19.30
CA LYS A 392 15.28 13.27 19.96
C LYS A 392 15.83 14.44 20.75
N LEU A 393 16.97 14.26 21.43
CA LEU A 393 17.60 15.34 22.18
C LEU A 393 18.05 16.46 21.25
N GLU A 394 18.75 16.12 20.18
CA GLU A 394 19.21 17.08 19.15
C GLU A 394 18.04 17.86 18.54
N ILE A 395 16.99 17.16 18.11
CA ILE A 395 15.80 17.78 17.53
C ILE A 395 15.09 18.68 18.55
N ASN A 396 14.97 18.26 19.82
CA ASN A 396 14.38 19.09 20.87
C ASN A 396 15.17 20.37 21.13
N ASP A 397 16.49 20.31 21.10
CA ASP A 397 17.34 21.50 21.27
C ASP A 397 17.10 22.50 20.12
N GLU A 398 17.02 22.01 18.88
CA GLU A 398 16.70 22.85 17.71
C GLU A 398 15.32 23.50 17.81
N ILE A 399 14.30 22.75 18.25
CA ILE A 399 12.94 23.30 18.44
C ILE A 399 12.92 24.35 19.55
N ASN A 400 13.63 24.14 20.64
CA ASN A 400 13.74 25.11 21.73
C ASN A 400 14.42 26.39 21.29
N ASP A 401 15.51 26.32 20.53
CA ASP A 401 16.17 27.47 19.93
C ASP A 401 15.24 28.25 19.00
N PHE A 402 14.44 27.55 18.20
CA PHE A 402 13.42 28.16 17.37
C PHE A 402 12.35 28.88 18.21
N MET A 403 11.81 28.25 19.26
CA MET A 403 10.84 28.88 20.16
C MET A 403 11.42 30.12 20.86
N GLU A 404 12.70 30.07 21.25
CA GLU A 404 13.38 31.27 21.80
C GLU A 404 13.44 32.41 20.80
N SER A 405 13.69 32.10 19.51
CA SER A 405 13.67 33.11 18.44
C SER A 405 12.29 33.73 18.27
N ILE A 406 11.21 32.96 18.37
CA ILE A 406 9.82 33.45 18.35
C ILE A 406 9.60 34.43 19.54
N HIS A 407 10.00 34.05 20.74
CA HIS A 407 9.87 34.90 21.93
C HIS A 407 10.65 36.22 21.81
N GLN A 408 11.79 36.23 21.12
CA GLN A 408 12.55 37.45 20.86
C GLN A 408 11.80 38.38 19.90
N GLU A 409 11.16 37.81 18.85
CA GLU A 409 10.37 38.63 17.92
C GLU A 409 9.10 39.21 18.58
N MET A 410 8.44 38.45 19.49
CA MET A 410 7.29 38.94 20.26
C MET A 410 7.60 40.14 21.16
N LYS A 411 8.88 40.34 21.55
CA LYS A 411 9.32 41.44 22.41
C LYS A 411 9.66 42.73 21.63
N LYS A 412 9.76 42.65 20.31
CA LYS A 412 9.99 43.81 19.42
C LYS A 412 8.68 44.51 19.10
#